data_1b689125a31546812bea397a63038de7
#
_entry.id   1b689125a31546812bea397a63038de7
#
_cell.length_a   1.000
_cell.length_b   1.000
_cell.length_c   1.000
_cell.angle_alpha   90.00
_cell.angle_beta   90.00
_cell.angle_gamma   90.00
#
_symmetry.space_group_name_H-M   'P 1'
#
loop_
_entity.id
_entity.type
_entity.pdbx_description
1 polymer ?
#
loop_
_entity_poly.entity_id
_entity_poly.type
_entity_poly.pdbx_seq_one_letter_code
_entity_poly.pdbx_strand_id
1 'polypeptide(L)'
;MVSSANQESHLSGSFRPSATRIYFLDYIRVMACFMVMVVHSSENYYLCPSADAPAGEMVDVVSKITSSDARLWVSLLDGFCRMSVPLFMLTSSYLLCPMHEEESWMSFFRRRARRIIPPMIAFLVLYSLLPLLWGGTSLSQALSDFLYIPLNFPGAAGHMWFLYPLISIYLLIPILSPWLRQASRGQELFVIILFVLSTTLPFFNHYGLEVFGQVWWNPYHMLYPFAGYIGYLVLGHFIRFHIHWSDVRRYAVAIPCIILGAVTTILSFYMQIEIGAEQPPTDVEIGWCFCTPNVILLTFGMFLLFSTIHKPTSGYKVIHDISRLSYGMYLMHMFFLGMYSSIFVPMLHVALAIPTIAACTFVSCYLLTKIISFIPGSRYIIG
;
A
#
# COMPACT_ATOMS: atom_id res chain seq x y z
N MET A 1 14.66 6.72 72.99
CA MET A 1 14.16 8.05 72.68
C MET A 1 14.13 8.10 71.17
N VAL A 2 12.98 7.88 70.58
CA VAL A 2 12.05 8.74 69.85
C VAL A 2 12.69 9.18 68.55
N SER A 3 12.33 8.52 67.45
CA SER A 3 11.24 8.73 66.52
C SER A 3 11.43 9.91 65.58
N SER A 4 11.69 9.60 64.30
CA SER A 4 10.98 10.27 63.20
C SER A 4 11.06 9.41 61.96
N ALA A 5 10.12 8.51 61.82
CA ALA A 5 9.71 7.96 60.53
C ALA A 5 8.69 8.94 59.93
N ASN A 6 8.60 8.91 58.62
CA ASN A 6 7.54 9.40 57.75
C ASN A 6 7.78 10.71 57.01
N GLN A 7 7.98 10.62 55.75
CA GLN A 7 7.11 11.09 54.69
C GLN A 7 7.88 11.16 53.36
N GLU A 8 8.07 10.04 52.73
CA GLU A 8 8.28 10.02 51.27
C GLU A 8 7.25 9.06 50.68
N SER A 9 6.05 9.52 50.61
CA SER A 9 5.01 8.88 49.81
C SER A 9 4.50 9.84 48.75
N HIS A 10 4.39 9.30 47.55
CA HIS A 10 3.64 9.86 46.43
C HIS A 10 4.20 11.08 45.70
N LEU A 11 5.04 10.78 44.72
CA LEU A 11 5.04 11.48 43.43
C LEU A 11 5.79 10.64 42.36
N SER A 12 5.40 9.39 42.17
CA SER A 12 5.75 8.64 40.94
C SER A 12 4.65 8.85 39.90
N GLY A 13 4.40 10.10 39.55
CA GLY A 13 3.76 10.44 38.31
C GLY A 13 4.73 10.02 37.19
N SER A 14 4.51 8.83 36.60
CA SER A 14 5.24 8.40 35.41
C SER A 14 4.99 9.41 34.29
N PHE A 15 5.90 10.35 34.17
CA PHE A 15 5.99 11.22 32.97
C PHE A 15 6.34 10.29 31.82
N ARG A 16 5.33 9.72 31.15
CA ARG A 16 5.52 9.12 29.82
C ARG A 16 5.87 10.27 28.91
N PRO A 17 7.12 10.35 28.38
CA PRO A 17 7.43 11.36 27.38
C PRO A 17 6.41 11.16 26.26
N SER A 18 5.66 12.21 25.91
CA SER A 18 4.76 12.17 24.77
C SER A 18 5.60 11.79 23.56
N ALA A 19 5.30 10.63 22.97
CA ALA A 19 6.03 10.14 21.80
C ALA A 19 6.07 11.27 20.76
N THR A 20 7.27 11.76 20.48
CA THR A 20 7.47 12.89 19.57
C THR A 20 6.86 12.49 18.22
N ARG A 21 5.83 13.22 17.81
CA ARG A 21 5.06 12.91 16.62
C ARG A 21 5.93 13.05 15.37
N ILE A 22 5.92 12.06 14.51
CA ILE A 22 6.69 12.05 13.26
C ILE A 22 5.79 12.58 12.14
N TYR A 23 5.88 13.88 11.89
CA TYR A 23 4.98 14.62 11.00
C TYR A 23 4.98 14.09 9.56
N PHE A 24 6.15 13.80 8.99
CA PHE A 24 6.28 13.41 7.60
C PHE A 24 5.50 12.14 7.24
N LEU A 25 5.26 11.25 8.20
CA LEU A 25 4.48 10.03 7.97
C LEU A 25 3.01 10.30 7.70
N ASP A 26 2.45 11.39 8.27
CA ASP A 26 1.08 11.78 7.96
C ASP A 26 0.97 12.29 6.52
N TYR A 27 1.97 13.04 6.03
CA TYR A 27 2.02 13.49 4.63
C TYR A 27 2.15 12.31 3.66
N ILE A 28 3.02 11.33 3.96
CA ILE A 28 3.17 10.12 3.15
C ILE A 28 1.84 9.36 3.07
N ARG A 29 1.12 9.19 4.17
CA ARG A 29 -0.16 8.46 4.18
C ARG A 29 -1.22 9.15 3.34
N VAL A 30 -1.32 10.47 3.44
CA VAL A 30 -2.28 11.25 2.64
C VAL A 30 -1.95 11.14 1.16
N MET A 31 -0.68 11.31 0.79
CA MET A 31 -0.22 11.17 -0.58
C MET A 31 -0.45 9.75 -1.10
N ALA A 32 -0.05 8.73 -0.37
CA ALA A 32 -0.24 7.33 -0.77
C ALA A 32 -1.72 6.96 -0.94
N CYS A 33 -2.60 7.47 -0.06
CA CYS A 33 -4.04 7.27 -0.18
C CYS A 33 -4.60 7.90 -1.48
N PHE A 34 -4.17 9.11 -1.83
CA PHE A 34 -4.55 9.74 -3.09
C PHE A 34 -4.01 8.97 -4.31
N MET A 35 -2.74 8.53 -4.25
CA MET A 35 -2.11 7.76 -5.33
C MET A 35 -2.80 6.42 -5.61
N VAL A 36 -3.30 5.72 -4.58
CA VAL A 36 -4.13 4.51 -4.78
C VAL A 36 -5.36 4.83 -5.63
N MET A 37 -6.00 5.97 -5.40
CA MET A 37 -7.17 6.37 -6.19
C MET A 37 -6.80 6.75 -7.63
N VAL A 38 -5.59 7.29 -7.86
CA VAL A 38 -5.06 7.54 -9.22
C VAL A 38 -4.82 6.21 -9.95
N VAL A 39 -4.20 5.22 -9.30
CA VAL A 39 -3.99 3.88 -9.87
C VAL A 39 -5.31 3.28 -10.33
N HIS A 40 -6.30 3.17 -9.44
CA HIS A 40 -7.61 2.59 -9.80
C HIS A 40 -8.41 3.44 -10.79
N SER A 41 -8.17 4.77 -10.84
CA SER A 41 -8.76 5.62 -11.89
C SER A 41 -8.15 5.33 -13.27
N SER A 42 -6.86 4.97 -13.30
CA SER A 42 -6.16 4.62 -14.55
C SER A 42 -6.61 3.28 -15.11
N GLU A 43 -6.98 2.33 -14.25
CA GLU A 43 -7.45 0.99 -14.63
C GLU A 43 -8.67 1.02 -15.57
N ASN A 44 -9.50 2.07 -15.52
CA ASN A 44 -10.62 2.25 -16.46
C ASN A 44 -10.19 2.35 -17.95
N TYR A 45 -8.92 2.59 -18.22
CA TYR A 45 -8.40 2.82 -19.57
C TYR A 45 -7.60 1.66 -20.13
N TYR A 46 -7.25 0.66 -19.32
CA TYR A 46 -6.44 -0.46 -19.79
C TYR A 46 -6.85 -1.83 -19.22
N LEU A 47 -7.64 -1.91 -18.14
CA LEU A 47 -8.17 -3.18 -17.65
C LEU A 47 -9.61 -3.36 -18.13
N CYS A 48 -9.86 -4.45 -18.81
CA CYS A 48 -11.21 -4.80 -19.28
C CYS A 48 -11.45 -6.31 -19.15
N PRO A 49 -12.73 -6.74 -19.12
CA PRO A 49 -13.08 -8.13 -19.28
C PRO A 49 -12.54 -8.68 -20.59
N SER A 50 -12.05 -9.94 -20.59
CA SER A 50 -11.67 -10.63 -21.83
C SER A 50 -12.90 -10.79 -22.74
N ALA A 51 -12.70 -10.61 -24.04
CA ALA A 51 -13.77 -10.80 -25.04
C ALA A 51 -14.33 -12.23 -25.06
N ASP A 52 -13.50 -13.21 -24.63
CA ASP A 52 -13.85 -14.64 -24.62
C ASP A 52 -14.43 -15.12 -23.27
N ALA A 53 -14.61 -14.21 -22.30
CA ALA A 53 -15.11 -14.58 -20.97
C ALA A 53 -16.57 -15.01 -21.03
N PRO A 54 -16.94 -16.21 -20.51
CA PRO A 54 -18.31 -16.67 -20.44
C PRO A 54 -19.16 -15.71 -19.57
N ALA A 55 -20.35 -15.40 -20.00
CA ALA A 55 -21.25 -14.56 -19.24
C ALA A 55 -21.60 -15.22 -17.90
N GLY A 56 -21.16 -14.61 -16.78
CA GLY A 56 -21.46 -15.03 -15.41
C GLY A 56 -20.37 -15.81 -14.68
N GLU A 57 -19.22 -16.08 -15.30
CA GLU A 57 -18.04 -16.59 -14.60
C GLU A 57 -17.13 -15.44 -14.10
N MET A 58 -16.18 -15.76 -13.19
CA MET A 58 -15.13 -14.81 -12.81
C MET A 58 -14.40 -14.39 -14.08
N VAL A 59 -14.58 -13.14 -14.46
CA VAL A 59 -14.13 -12.63 -15.75
C VAL A 59 -12.62 -12.59 -15.76
N ASP A 60 -11.98 -13.27 -16.71
CA ASP A 60 -10.57 -13.08 -16.98
C ASP A 60 -10.36 -11.62 -17.41
N VAL A 61 -9.58 -10.90 -16.63
CA VAL A 61 -9.24 -9.51 -16.90
C VAL A 61 -8.03 -9.49 -17.82
N VAL A 62 -8.14 -8.72 -18.89
CA VAL A 62 -7.03 -8.46 -19.83
C VAL A 62 -6.66 -6.99 -19.82
N SER A 63 -5.41 -6.72 -20.17
CA SER A 63 -4.92 -5.37 -20.43
C SER A 63 -5.08 -5.05 -21.91
N LYS A 64 -5.83 -3.97 -22.21
CA LYS A 64 -6.05 -3.47 -23.57
C LYS A 64 -6.13 -1.96 -23.57
N ILE A 65 -5.29 -1.33 -24.37
CA ILE A 65 -5.31 0.12 -24.55
C ILE A 65 -5.71 0.46 -25.96
N THR A 66 -6.52 1.51 -26.13
CA THR A 66 -7.15 1.79 -27.41
C THR A 66 -6.56 3.00 -28.13
N SER A 67 -5.73 3.80 -27.48
CA SER A 67 -5.14 5.01 -28.08
C SER A 67 -3.74 5.30 -27.55
N SER A 68 -2.96 6.05 -28.34
CA SER A 68 -1.63 6.54 -27.94
C SER A 68 -1.69 7.48 -26.72
N ASP A 69 -2.74 8.29 -26.64
CA ASP A 69 -2.96 9.20 -25.51
C ASP A 69 -3.22 8.43 -24.22
N ALA A 70 -4.09 7.42 -24.28
CA ALA A 70 -4.33 6.55 -23.12
C ALA A 70 -3.04 5.83 -22.72
N ARG A 71 -2.27 5.28 -23.68
CA ARG A 71 -0.96 4.66 -23.42
C ARG A 71 -0.03 5.61 -22.69
N LEU A 72 0.08 6.86 -23.14
CA LEU A 72 0.97 7.84 -22.52
C LEU A 72 0.51 8.21 -21.12
N TRP A 73 -0.75 8.63 -20.95
CA TRP A 73 -1.23 9.18 -19.68
C TRP A 73 -1.42 8.12 -18.59
N VAL A 74 -1.85 6.91 -18.96
CA VAL A 74 -1.89 5.78 -18.04
C VAL A 74 -0.47 5.44 -17.58
N SER A 75 0.49 5.31 -18.50
CA SER A 75 1.87 5.02 -18.13
C SER A 75 2.45 6.07 -17.16
N LEU A 76 2.19 7.35 -17.41
CA LEU A 76 2.70 8.45 -16.59
C LEU A 76 2.05 8.49 -15.21
N LEU A 77 0.72 8.49 -15.15
CA LEU A 77 -0.02 8.72 -13.92
C LEU A 77 -0.02 7.49 -13.02
N ASP A 78 -0.33 6.32 -13.58
CA ASP A 78 -0.32 5.07 -12.83
C ASP A 78 1.10 4.66 -12.47
N GLY A 79 2.02 4.63 -13.45
CA GLY A 79 3.41 4.24 -13.22
C GLY A 79 4.08 5.05 -12.10
N PHE A 80 3.86 6.37 -12.06
CA PHE A 80 4.36 7.19 -10.95
C PHE A 80 3.69 6.83 -9.62
N CYS A 81 2.41 6.46 -9.62
CA CYS A 81 1.65 6.18 -8.40
C CYS A 81 1.85 4.75 -7.86
N ARG A 82 2.59 3.86 -8.55
CA ARG A 82 2.83 2.48 -8.09
C ARG A 82 3.58 2.38 -6.76
N MET A 83 4.23 3.42 -6.30
CA MET A 83 4.83 3.49 -4.95
C MET A 83 3.80 3.61 -3.81
N SER A 84 2.51 3.79 -4.09
CA SER A 84 1.46 4.04 -3.09
C SER A 84 1.36 2.94 -2.02
N VAL A 85 1.21 1.70 -2.43
CA VAL A 85 1.15 0.53 -1.54
C VAL A 85 2.46 0.30 -0.78
N PRO A 86 3.65 0.31 -1.42
CA PRO A 86 4.92 0.23 -0.73
C PRO A 86 5.14 1.33 0.32
N LEU A 87 4.66 2.54 0.09
CA LEU A 87 4.76 3.63 1.07
C LEU A 87 3.94 3.34 2.34
N PHE A 88 2.76 2.70 2.24
CA PHE A 88 2.02 2.25 3.41
C PHE A 88 2.76 1.14 4.16
N MET A 89 3.37 0.17 3.46
CA MET A 89 4.18 -0.88 4.06
C MET A 89 5.40 -0.30 4.78
N LEU A 90 6.14 0.57 4.11
CA LEU A 90 7.34 1.20 4.65
C LEU A 90 7.02 2.09 5.86
N THR A 91 5.91 2.86 5.80
CA THR A 91 5.43 3.67 6.92
C THR A 91 5.07 2.80 8.13
N SER A 92 4.40 1.68 7.90
CA SER A 92 4.04 0.73 8.96
C SER A 92 5.27 0.10 9.59
N SER A 93 6.23 -0.31 8.78
CA SER A 93 7.51 -0.87 9.23
C SER A 93 8.33 0.14 10.03
N TYR A 94 8.47 1.36 9.52
CA TYR A 94 9.18 2.44 10.18
C TYR A 94 8.65 2.75 11.59
N LEU A 95 7.32 2.64 11.78
CA LEU A 95 6.68 2.93 13.06
C LEU A 95 6.68 1.76 14.04
N LEU A 96 6.51 0.54 13.52
CA LEU A 96 6.17 -0.61 14.33
C LEU A 96 7.34 -1.58 14.51
N CYS A 97 8.40 -1.42 13.75
CA CYS A 97 9.54 -2.31 13.78
C CYS A 97 10.78 -1.61 14.38
N PRO A 98 11.43 -2.21 15.39
CA PRO A 98 11.03 -3.42 16.10
C PRO A 98 9.86 -3.18 17.05
N MET A 99 9.13 -4.23 17.39
CA MET A 99 8.11 -4.20 18.44
C MET A 99 8.74 -3.77 19.78
N HIS A 100 7.99 -3.04 20.59
CA HIS A 100 8.48 -2.58 21.89
C HIS A 100 8.85 -3.78 22.81
N GLU A 101 9.95 -3.71 23.53
CA GLU A 101 10.46 -4.85 24.35
C GLU A 101 9.48 -5.32 25.41
N GLU A 102 8.86 -4.37 26.09
CA GLU A 102 7.89 -4.65 27.16
C GLU A 102 6.51 -5.07 26.64
N GLU A 103 6.28 -5.01 25.33
CA GLU A 103 5.00 -5.37 24.73
C GLU A 103 4.92 -6.87 24.46
N SER A 104 3.88 -7.54 25.01
CA SER A 104 3.61 -8.93 24.67
C SER A 104 3.05 -9.07 23.24
N TRP A 105 3.34 -10.18 22.56
CA TRP A 105 2.80 -10.51 21.25
C TRP A 105 1.28 -10.40 21.21
N MET A 106 0.59 -10.92 22.22
CA MET A 106 -0.86 -10.86 22.31
C MET A 106 -1.39 -9.42 22.39
N SER A 107 -0.72 -8.55 23.15
CA SER A 107 -1.06 -7.12 23.22
C SER A 107 -0.85 -6.43 21.87
N PHE A 108 0.27 -6.73 21.21
CA PHE A 108 0.59 -6.21 19.89
C PHE A 108 -0.49 -6.60 18.87
N PHE A 109 -0.80 -7.90 18.75
CA PHE A 109 -1.81 -8.41 17.80
C PHE A 109 -3.21 -7.88 18.10
N ARG A 110 -3.63 -7.89 19.36
CA ARG A 110 -4.94 -7.39 19.76
C ARG A 110 -5.17 -5.93 19.36
N ARG A 111 -4.16 -5.08 19.52
CA ARG A 111 -4.26 -3.66 19.12
C ARG A 111 -4.42 -3.50 17.61
N ARG A 112 -3.68 -4.28 16.80
CA ARG A 112 -3.73 -4.22 15.32
C ARG A 112 -5.00 -4.84 14.80
N ALA A 113 -5.36 -6.03 15.28
CA ALA A 113 -6.58 -6.71 14.89
C ALA A 113 -7.83 -5.86 15.15
N ARG A 114 -7.96 -5.26 16.35
CA ARG A 114 -9.09 -4.40 16.68
C ARG A 114 -9.27 -3.20 15.76
N ARG A 115 -8.19 -2.71 15.18
CA ARG A 115 -8.22 -1.56 14.26
C ARG A 115 -8.51 -1.97 12.82
N ILE A 116 -8.01 -3.13 12.38
CA ILE A 116 -8.03 -3.53 10.96
C ILE A 116 -9.15 -4.51 10.67
N ILE A 117 -9.29 -5.57 11.48
CA ILE A 117 -10.16 -6.70 11.15
C ILE A 117 -11.66 -6.30 11.12
N PRO A 118 -12.24 -5.59 12.10
CA PRO A 118 -13.67 -5.28 12.05
C PRO A 118 -14.06 -4.44 10.83
N PRO A 119 -13.38 -3.31 10.50
CA PRO A 119 -13.70 -2.56 9.29
C PRO A 119 -13.46 -3.37 8.01
N MET A 120 -12.38 -4.15 7.94
CA MET A 120 -12.10 -5.04 6.82
C MET A 120 -13.26 -6.00 6.56
N ILE A 121 -13.72 -6.72 7.58
CA ILE A 121 -14.85 -7.67 7.45
C ILE A 121 -16.12 -6.92 7.05
N ALA A 122 -16.42 -5.77 7.68
CA ALA A 122 -17.61 -5.00 7.35
C ALA A 122 -17.67 -4.61 5.86
N PHE A 123 -16.55 -4.14 5.32
CA PHE A 123 -16.49 -3.76 3.89
C PHE A 123 -16.42 -4.98 2.95
N LEU A 124 -15.73 -6.06 3.31
CA LEU A 124 -15.77 -7.29 2.51
C LEU A 124 -17.20 -7.83 2.38
N VAL A 125 -17.95 -7.87 3.50
CA VAL A 125 -19.36 -8.26 3.50
C VAL A 125 -20.20 -7.28 2.69
N LEU A 126 -19.95 -5.97 2.82
CA LEU A 126 -20.68 -4.95 2.06
C LEU A 126 -20.46 -5.11 0.55
N TYR A 127 -19.22 -5.30 0.10
CA TYR A 127 -18.89 -5.50 -1.32
C TYR A 127 -19.48 -6.80 -1.87
N SER A 128 -19.55 -7.87 -1.07
CA SER A 128 -20.15 -9.14 -1.51
C SER A 128 -21.68 -9.05 -1.61
N LEU A 129 -22.35 -8.29 -0.72
CA LEU A 129 -23.81 -8.23 -0.69
C LEU A 129 -24.41 -7.11 -1.55
N LEU A 130 -23.72 -5.98 -1.70
CA LEU A 130 -24.26 -4.83 -2.44
C LEU A 130 -24.66 -5.17 -3.89
N PRO A 131 -23.89 -5.97 -4.66
CA PRO A 131 -24.26 -6.35 -6.02
C PRO A 131 -25.60 -7.08 -6.14
N LEU A 132 -26.11 -7.69 -5.06
CA LEU A 132 -27.46 -8.30 -5.06
C LEU A 132 -28.57 -7.29 -5.36
N LEU A 133 -28.39 -6.00 -5.00
CA LEU A 133 -29.42 -4.97 -5.15
C LEU A 133 -29.74 -4.65 -6.61
N TRP A 134 -28.79 -4.91 -7.53
CA TRP A 134 -28.96 -4.66 -8.97
C TRP A 134 -28.77 -5.92 -9.83
N GLY A 135 -28.78 -7.12 -9.21
CA GLY A 135 -28.66 -8.38 -9.93
C GLY A 135 -27.24 -8.69 -10.43
N GLY A 136 -26.20 -8.00 -9.92
CA GLY A 136 -24.81 -8.22 -10.30
C GLY A 136 -24.18 -9.49 -9.71
N THR A 137 -24.86 -10.18 -8.80
CA THR A 137 -24.47 -11.48 -8.24
C THR A 137 -25.68 -12.24 -7.73
N SER A 138 -25.54 -13.54 -7.51
CA SER A 138 -26.55 -14.38 -6.85
C SER A 138 -26.32 -14.45 -5.34
N LEU A 139 -27.37 -14.77 -4.57
CA LEU A 139 -27.22 -14.96 -3.12
C LEU A 139 -26.27 -16.12 -2.79
N SER A 140 -26.29 -17.19 -3.57
CA SER A 140 -25.38 -18.33 -3.39
C SER A 140 -23.92 -17.91 -3.61
N GLN A 141 -23.64 -17.08 -4.63
CA GLN A 141 -22.31 -16.56 -4.88
C GLN A 141 -21.86 -15.62 -3.74
N ALA A 142 -22.71 -14.68 -3.34
CA ALA A 142 -22.40 -13.76 -2.25
C ALA A 142 -22.12 -14.50 -0.92
N LEU A 143 -22.83 -15.58 -0.64
CA LEU A 143 -22.58 -16.41 0.54
C LEU A 143 -21.28 -17.23 0.41
N SER A 144 -20.97 -17.74 -0.79
CA SER A 144 -19.71 -18.45 -1.02
C SER A 144 -18.48 -17.53 -0.87
N ASP A 145 -18.61 -16.26 -1.24
CA ASP A 145 -17.55 -15.25 -1.08
C ASP A 145 -17.09 -15.10 0.36
N PHE A 146 -17.98 -15.31 1.33
CA PHE A 146 -17.62 -15.25 2.76
C PHE A 146 -16.64 -16.34 3.18
N LEU A 147 -16.59 -17.47 2.49
CA LEU A 147 -15.65 -18.54 2.77
C LEU A 147 -14.21 -18.17 2.40
N TYR A 148 -14.03 -17.21 1.47
CA TYR A 148 -12.70 -16.74 1.08
C TYR A 148 -12.12 -15.74 2.08
N ILE A 149 -12.94 -14.93 2.77
CA ILE A 149 -12.52 -13.82 3.64
C ILE A 149 -11.38 -14.16 4.62
N PRO A 150 -11.32 -15.35 5.27
CA PRO A 150 -10.25 -15.63 6.22
C PRO A 150 -8.84 -15.58 5.64
N LEU A 151 -8.66 -15.98 4.37
CA LEU A 151 -7.35 -16.13 3.74
C LEU A 151 -7.18 -15.36 2.44
N ASN A 152 -8.29 -14.93 1.83
CA ASN A 152 -8.31 -14.20 0.57
C ASN A 152 -9.50 -13.22 0.54
N PHE A 153 -9.61 -12.42 -0.50
CA PHE A 153 -10.71 -11.47 -0.71
C PHE A 153 -11.68 -12.02 -1.76
N PRO A 154 -12.98 -11.71 -1.67
CA PRO A 154 -13.94 -12.01 -2.73
C PRO A 154 -13.69 -11.13 -3.96
N GLY A 155 -14.01 -11.62 -5.15
CA GLY A 155 -13.81 -10.92 -6.42
C GLY A 155 -14.40 -9.50 -6.44
N ALA A 156 -15.58 -9.30 -5.83
CA ALA A 156 -16.23 -8.01 -5.69
C ALA A 156 -15.42 -6.97 -4.85
N ALA A 157 -14.42 -7.42 -4.09
CA ALA A 157 -13.58 -6.58 -3.24
C ALA A 157 -12.09 -6.70 -3.60
N GLY A 158 -11.76 -6.90 -4.88
CA GLY A 158 -10.39 -7.10 -5.36
C GLY A 158 -9.39 -6.06 -4.87
N HIS A 159 -9.77 -4.79 -4.80
CA HIS A 159 -8.93 -3.70 -4.27
C HIS A 159 -8.50 -3.89 -2.81
N MET A 160 -9.18 -4.73 -2.03
CA MET A 160 -8.85 -5.01 -0.63
C MET A 160 -7.73 -6.05 -0.45
N TRP A 161 -7.18 -6.58 -1.54
CA TRP A 161 -6.06 -7.53 -1.53
C TRP A 161 -4.89 -7.08 -0.65
N PHE A 162 -4.60 -5.78 -0.60
CA PHE A 162 -3.49 -5.21 0.16
C PHE A 162 -3.56 -5.47 1.67
N LEU A 163 -4.76 -5.64 2.23
CA LEU A 163 -4.92 -5.89 3.68
C LEU A 163 -4.32 -7.23 4.10
N TYR A 164 -4.30 -8.22 3.23
CA TYR A 164 -3.76 -9.54 3.52
C TYR A 164 -2.23 -9.52 3.69
N PRO A 165 -1.43 -8.98 2.74
CA PRO A 165 0.00 -8.81 2.98
C PRO A 165 0.31 -7.82 4.12
N LEU A 166 -0.53 -6.83 4.39
CA LEU A 166 -0.37 -5.96 5.55
C LEU A 166 -0.54 -6.73 6.87
N ILE A 167 -1.54 -7.60 6.96
CA ILE A 167 -1.73 -8.49 8.12
C ILE A 167 -0.54 -9.43 8.25
N SER A 168 -0.06 -10.02 7.16
CA SER A 168 1.13 -10.90 7.16
C SER A 168 2.36 -10.17 7.71
N ILE A 169 2.60 -8.92 7.32
CA ILE A 169 3.67 -8.08 7.88
C ILE A 169 3.49 -7.89 9.38
N TYR A 170 2.27 -7.65 9.85
CA TYR A 170 2.03 -7.51 11.30
C TYR A 170 2.28 -8.82 12.08
N LEU A 171 2.02 -9.97 11.48
CA LEU A 171 2.37 -11.27 12.07
C LEU A 171 3.89 -11.49 12.13
N LEU A 172 4.64 -10.98 11.15
CA LEU A 172 6.09 -11.09 11.09
C LEU A 172 6.84 -10.14 12.03
N ILE A 173 6.29 -8.97 12.36
CA ILE A 173 6.97 -7.96 13.17
C ILE A 173 7.45 -8.53 14.51
N PRO A 174 6.64 -9.23 15.34
CA PRO A 174 7.13 -9.80 16.59
C PRO A 174 8.23 -10.85 16.40
N ILE A 175 8.15 -11.63 15.31
CA ILE A 175 9.11 -12.71 14.99
C ILE A 175 10.47 -12.11 14.63
N LEU A 176 10.50 -11.04 13.83
CA LEU A 176 11.73 -10.40 13.34
C LEU A 176 12.31 -9.38 14.34
N SER A 177 11.50 -8.87 15.26
CA SER A 177 11.94 -7.84 16.20
C SER A 177 13.17 -8.21 17.03
N PRO A 178 13.34 -9.44 17.57
CA PRO A 178 14.54 -9.82 18.29
C PRO A 178 15.81 -9.75 17.45
N TRP A 179 15.72 -10.17 16.18
CA TRP A 179 16.85 -10.08 15.25
C TRP A 179 17.16 -8.62 14.89
N LEU A 180 16.16 -7.81 14.55
CA LEU A 180 16.34 -6.41 14.17
C LEU A 180 16.94 -5.55 15.28
N ARG A 181 16.69 -5.86 16.57
CA ARG A 181 17.31 -5.15 17.69
C ARG A 181 18.81 -5.39 17.79
N GLN A 182 19.30 -6.54 17.30
CA GLN A 182 20.69 -6.96 17.41
C GLN A 182 21.43 -6.87 16.07
N ALA A 183 20.68 -6.74 14.96
CA ALA A 183 21.25 -6.73 13.63
C ALA A 183 22.16 -5.50 13.42
N SER A 184 23.35 -5.74 12.94
CA SER A 184 24.23 -4.69 12.49
C SER A 184 23.73 -4.07 11.17
N ARG A 185 24.16 -2.84 10.91
CA ARG A 185 23.89 -2.19 9.62
C ARG A 185 24.23 -3.05 8.41
N GLY A 186 25.35 -3.81 8.48
CA GLY A 186 25.77 -4.69 7.38
C GLY A 186 24.84 -5.87 7.17
N GLN A 187 24.33 -6.47 8.25
CA GLN A 187 23.38 -7.59 8.19
C GLN A 187 22.03 -7.16 7.58
N GLU A 188 21.49 -6.02 7.99
CA GLU A 188 20.26 -5.49 7.37
C GLU A 188 20.47 -5.12 5.91
N LEU A 189 21.58 -4.47 5.57
CA LEU A 189 21.91 -4.14 4.18
C LEU A 189 22.05 -5.40 3.32
N PHE A 190 22.64 -6.47 3.85
CA PHE A 190 22.71 -7.76 3.16
C PHE A 190 21.32 -8.32 2.83
N VAL A 191 20.39 -8.30 3.80
CA VAL A 191 19.00 -8.73 3.55
C VAL A 191 18.29 -7.83 2.52
N ILE A 192 18.50 -6.51 2.57
CA ILE A 192 17.94 -5.56 1.60
C ILE A 192 18.50 -5.83 0.20
N ILE A 193 19.79 -6.12 0.06
CA ILE A 193 20.41 -6.49 -1.22
C ILE A 193 19.78 -7.78 -1.75
N LEU A 194 19.63 -8.81 -0.93
CA LEU A 194 18.97 -10.06 -1.35
C LEU A 194 17.52 -9.84 -1.74
N PHE A 195 16.80 -8.96 -1.04
CA PHE A 195 15.45 -8.55 -1.41
C PHE A 195 15.42 -7.93 -2.82
N VAL A 196 16.25 -6.94 -3.08
CA VAL A 196 16.31 -6.28 -4.40
C VAL A 196 16.73 -7.28 -5.49
N LEU A 197 17.74 -8.12 -5.23
CA LEU A 197 18.17 -9.16 -6.18
C LEU A 197 17.06 -10.18 -6.46
N SER A 198 16.32 -10.65 -5.43
CA SER A 198 15.22 -11.59 -5.63
C SER A 198 14.16 -11.04 -6.58
N THR A 199 13.86 -9.75 -6.45
CA THR A 199 12.81 -9.09 -7.23
C THR A 199 13.23 -8.72 -8.66
N THR A 200 14.52 -8.90 -9.02
CA THR A 200 14.99 -8.81 -10.43
C THR A 200 14.74 -10.09 -11.21
N LEU A 201 14.65 -11.25 -10.54
CA LEU A 201 14.58 -12.54 -11.22
C LEU A 201 13.32 -12.71 -12.10
N PRO A 202 12.12 -12.23 -11.72
CA PRO A 202 10.95 -12.29 -12.60
C PRO A 202 11.16 -11.60 -13.96
N PHE A 203 11.96 -10.53 -14.02
CA PHE A 203 12.28 -9.87 -15.29
C PHE A 203 13.12 -10.76 -16.20
N PHE A 204 14.11 -11.49 -15.65
CA PHE A 204 14.90 -12.44 -16.43
C PHE A 204 14.02 -13.54 -17.00
N ASN A 205 13.11 -14.08 -16.20
CA ASN A 205 12.15 -15.10 -16.64
C ASN A 205 11.23 -14.56 -17.75
N HIS A 206 10.70 -13.34 -17.57
CA HIS A 206 9.80 -12.71 -18.54
C HIS A 206 10.46 -12.47 -19.90
N TYR A 207 11.72 -12.05 -19.91
CA TYR A 207 12.46 -11.82 -21.15
C TYR A 207 13.17 -13.06 -21.72
N GLY A 208 12.86 -14.25 -21.19
CA GLY A 208 13.40 -15.52 -21.69
C GLY A 208 14.90 -15.71 -21.45
N LEU A 209 15.47 -15.02 -20.46
CA LEU A 209 16.89 -15.16 -20.09
C LEU A 209 17.06 -16.37 -19.15
N GLU A 210 17.22 -17.55 -19.71
CA GLU A 210 17.36 -18.82 -18.95
C GLU A 210 18.76 -18.98 -18.28
N VAL A 211 19.48 -17.90 -18.04
CA VAL A 211 20.84 -17.91 -17.47
C VAL A 211 20.89 -18.60 -16.09
N PHE A 212 19.80 -18.51 -15.34
CA PHE A 212 19.71 -19.08 -13.99
C PHE A 212 18.96 -20.42 -13.95
N GLY A 213 18.66 -21.01 -15.11
CA GLY A 213 17.89 -22.24 -15.22
C GLY A 213 16.38 -22.01 -15.02
N GLN A 214 15.61 -23.09 -15.12
CA GLN A 214 14.15 -23.05 -14.97
C GLN A 214 13.73 -23.46 -13.56
N VAL A 215 12.80 -22.67 -12.98
CA VAL A 215 12.17 -22.95 -11.69
C VAL A 215 10.66 -22.90 -11.87
N TRP A 216 10.01 -24.06 -11.92
CA TRP A 216 8.59 -24.19 -12.19
C TRP A 216 7.68 -23.79 -11.01
N TRP A 217 8.23 -23.76 -9.79
CA TRP A 217 7.44 -23.57 -8.55
C TRP A 217 7.41 -22.13 -8.03
N ASN A 218 8.30 -21.23 -8.50
CA ASN A 218 8.24 -19.80 -8.17
C ASN A 218 9.12 -18.95 -9.11
N PRO A 219 8.79 -17.66 -9.30
CA PRO A 219 9.56 -16.77 -10.19
C PRO A 219 10.82 -16.19 -9.55
N TYR A 220 11.10 -16.46 -8.25
CA TYR A 220 12.21 -15.87 -7.50
C TYR A 220 13.35 -16.86 -7.29
N HIS A 221 13.29 -18.04 -7.87
CA HIS A 221 14.29 -19.09 -7.77
C HIS A 221 14.69 -19.37 -6.31
N MET A 222 15.99 -19.62 -6.06
CA MET A 222 16.51 -19.86 -4.70
C MET A 222 16.37 -18.65 -3.75
N LEU A 223 16.16 -17.45 -4.27
CA LEU A 223 16.00 -16.23 -3.47
C LEU A 223 14.56 -15.99 -3.00
N TYR A 224 13.64 -16.90 -3.29
CA TYR A 224 12.24 -16.85 -2.87
C TYR A 224 12.01 -16.40 -1.41
N PRO A 225 12.80 -16.84 -0.39
CA PRO A 225 12.57 -16.41 0.99
C PRO A 225 12.79 -14.92 1.24
N PHE A 226 13.48 -14.22 0.35
CA PHE A 226 13.77 -12.79 0.44
C PHE A 226 12.81 -11.92 -0.38
N ALA A 227 11.98 -12.53 -1.21
CA ALA A 227 11.01 -11.82 -2.04
C ALA A 227 9.82 -11.29 -1.23
N GLY A 228 9.10 -10.34 -1.82
CA GLY A 228 7.87 -9.82 -1.25
C GLY A 228 8.04 -8.72 -0.20
N TYR A 229 6.97 -8.45 0.53
CA TYR A 229 6.86 -7.27 1.42
C TYR A 229 7.76 -7.31 2.66
N ILE A 230 8.34 -8.47 3.00
CA ILE A 230 9.32 -8.60 4.09
C ILE A 230 10.53 -7.66 3.90
N GLY A 231 10.93 -7.42 2.65
CA GLY A 231 12.00 -6.49 2.33
C GLY A 231 11.69 -5.07 2.76
N TYR A 232 10.45 -4.61 2.60
CA TYR A 232 10.04 -3.29 3.11
C TYR A 232 10.03 -3.20 4.63
N LEU A 233 9.82 -4.33 5.33
CA LEU A 233 9.90 -4.37 6.78
C LEU A 233 11.33 -4.06 7.25
N VAL A 234 12.33 -4.74 6.68
CA VAL A 234 13.74 -4.51 6.98
C VAL A 234 14.18 -3.13 6.50
N LEU A 235 13.77 -2.70 5.32
CA LEU A 235 14.09 -1.38 4.78
C LEU A 235 13.56 -0.24 5.67
N GLY A 236 12.33 -0.36 6.20
CA GLY A 236 11.75 0.63 7.11
C GLY A 236 12.54 0.75 8.41
N HIS A 237 12.97 -0.37 8.98
CA HIS A 237 13.85 -0.41 10.14
C HIS A 237 15.22 0.20 9.82
N PHE A 238 15.82 -0.19 8.69
CA PHE A 238 17.12 0.35 8.25
C PHE A 238 17.09 1.88 8.08
N ILE A 239 16.04 2.43 7.48
CA ILE A 239 15.92 3.88 7.32
C ILE A 239 15.84 4.56 8.69
N ARG A 240 15.10 3.98 9.62
CA ARG A 240 14.89 4.58 10.95
C ARG A 240 16.16 4.56 11.81
N PHE A 241 16.91 3.48 11.80
CA PHE A 241 17.99 3.26 12.76
C PHE A 241 19.40 3.39 12.17
N HIS A 242 19.55 3.36 10.85
CA HIS A 242 20.87 3.43 10.20
C HIS A 242 21.06 4.60 9.22
N ILE A 243 19.98 5.34 8.88
CA ILE A 243 20.08 6.53 8.01
C ILE A 243 20.02 7.81 8.85
N HIS A 244 21.19 8.25 9.33
CA HIS A 244 21.37 9.51 10.05
C HIS A 244 21.96 10.60 9.13
N TRP A 245 21.43 10.73 7.91
CA TRP A 245 21.93 11.66 6.91
C TRP A 245 21.37 13.09 7.14
N SER A 246 22.19 14.10 6.78
CA SER A 246 21.69 15.47 6.64
C SER A 246 20.64 15.58 5.54
N ASP A 247 19.80 16.60 5.60
CA ASP A 247 18.76 16.82 4.58
C ASP A 247 19.35 16.98 3.19
N VAL A 248 20.49 17.66 3.06
CA VAL A 248 21.22 17.80 1.78
C VAL A 248 21.54 16.41 1.21
N ARG A 249 22.06 15.49 2.02
CA ARG A 249 22.38 14.14 1.57
C ARG A 249 21.11 13.35 1.26
N ARG A 250 20.03 13.54 2.02
CA ARG A 250 18.73 12.92 1.72
C ARG A 250 18.21 13.38 0.36
N TYR A 251 18.25 14.69 0.07
CA TYR A 251 17.89 15.22 -1.26
C TYR A 251 18.79 14.68 -2.37
N ALA A 252 20.09 14.65 -2.15
CA ALA A 252 21.06 14.17 -3.14
C ALA A 252 20.86 12.71 -3.51
N VAL A 253 20.33 11.88 -2.61
CA VAL A 253 20.02 10.47 -2.89
C VAL A 253 18.56 10.31 -3.35
N ALA A 254 17.62 11.01 -2.72
CA ALA A 254 16.20 10.88 -3.01
C ALA A 254 15.85 11.26 -4.45
N ILE A 255 16.36 12.40 -4.94
CA ILE A 255 16.01 12.91 -6.27
C ILE A 255 16.43 11.94 -7.39
N PRO A 256 17.69 11.45 -7.46
CA PRO A 256 18.07 10.43 -8.46
C PRO A 256 17.27 9.13 -8.34
N CYS A 257 16.99 8.67 -7.12
CA CYS A 257 16.16 7.48 -6.89
C CYS A 257 14.75 7.66 -7.42
N ILE A 258 14.12 8.81 -7.18
CA ILE A 258 12.78 9.14 -7.68
C ILE A 258 12.79 9.20 -9.21
N ILE A 259 13.73 9.92 -9.80
CA ILE A 259 13.79 10.08 -11.27
C ILE A 259 14.00 8.72 -11.93
N LEU A 260 15.02 7.97 -11.50
CA LEU A 260 15.33 6.68 -12.09
C LEU A 260 14.19 5.67 -11.88
N GLY A 261 13.67 5.59 -10.65
CA GLY A 261 12.55 4.72 -10.32
C GLY A 261 11.29 5.08 -11.11
N ALA A 262 10.93 6.36 -11.20
CA ALA A 262 9.77 6.81 -11.96
C ALA A 262 9.93 6.54 -13.48
N VAL A 263 11.05 6.94 -14.06
CA VAL A 263 11.30 6.73 -15.49
C VAL A 263 11.24 5.25 -15.85
N THR A 264 11.91 4.38 -15.09
CA THR A 264 11.91 2.93 -15.37
C THR A 264 10.52 2.31 -15.15
N THR A 265 9.75 2.75 -14.14
CA THR A 265 8.39 2.25 -13.90
C THR A 265 7.44 2.69 -15.01
N ILE A 266 7.50 3.94 -15.44
CA ILE A 266 6.67 4.49 -16.52
C ILE A 266 7.00 3.79 -17.84
N LEU A 267 8.29 3.70 -18.19
CA LEU A 267 8.73 3.10 -19.44
C LEU A 267 8.45 1.59 -19.50
N SER A 268 8.50 0.87 -18.38
CA SER A 268 8.22 -0.58 -18.36
C SER A 268 6.83 -0.90 -18.93
N PHE A 269 5.80 -0.20 -18.52
CA PHE A 269 4.45 -0.38 -19.06
C PHE A 269 4.31 0.22 -20.47
N TYR A 270 4.81 1.44 -20.67
CA TYR A 270 4.70 2.12 -21.97
C TYR A 270 5.29 1.29 -23.10
N MET A 271 6.38 0.59 -22.87
CA MET A 271 7.04 -0.22 -23.89
C MET A 271 6.40 -1.59 -24.11
N GLN A 272 5.70 -2.14 -23.11
CA GLN A 272 5.13 -3.47 -23.18
C GLN A 272 3.67 -3.48 -23.66
N ILE A 273 2.87 -2.46 -23.32
CA ILE A 273 1.47 -2.41 -23.74
C ILE A 273 1.35 -2.08 -25.22
N GLU A 274 0.66 -2.93 -25.98
CA GLU A 274 0.40 -2.77 -27.41
C GLU A 274 -1.00 -2.17 -27.63
N ILE A 275 -1.10 -1.15 -28.51
CA ILE A 275 -2.36 -0.50 -28.81
C ILE A 275 -3.26 -1.44 -29.61
N GLY A 276 -4.45 -1.71 -29.08
CA GLY A 276 -5.46 -2.56 -29.70
C GLY A 276 -5.33 -4.06 -29.42
N ALA A 277 -4.19 -4.51 -28.86
CA ALA A 277 -4.00 -5.91 -28.47
C ALA A 277 -4.55 -6.19 -27.06
N GLU A 278 -5.06 -7.40 -26.86
CA GLU A 278 -5.35 -7.94 -25.54
C GLU A 278 -4.12 -8.69 -25.02
N GLN A 279 -3.66 -8.33 -23.83
CA GLN A 279 -2.46 -8.88 -23.23
C GLN A 279 -2.74 -9.28 -21.78
N PRO A 280 -2.06 -10.31 -21.24
CA PRO A 280 -2.15 -10.64 -19.81
C PRO A 280 -1.67 -9.44 -18.96
N PRO A 281 -2.41 -9.03 -17.92
CA PRO A 281 -1.96 -7.98 -17.00
C PRO A 281 -0.60 -8.28 -16.37
N THR A 282 -0.32 -9.55 -16.09
CA THR A 282 0.98 -10.02 -15.55
C THR A 282 2.17 -9.65 -16.42
N ASP A 283 1.99 -9.56 -17.72
CA ASP A 283 3.05 -9.26 -18.67
C ASP A 283 3.29 -7.75 -18.76
N VAL A 284 2.23 -6.98 -18.97
CA VAL A 284 2.35 -5.52 -19.13
C VAL A 284 2.65 -4.80 -17.82
N GLU A 285 2.21 -5.36 -16.69
CA GLU A 285 2.42 -4.80 -15.35
C GLU A 285 3.67 -5.34 -14.63
N ILE A 286 4.52 -6.14 -15.30
CA ILE A 286 5.69 -6.72 -14.64
C ILE A 286 6.55 -5.68 -13.92
N GLY A 287 6.77 -4.51 -14.53
CA GLY A 287 7.50 -3.39 -13.94
C GLY A 287 6.65 -2.55 -12.96
N TRP A 288 5.37 -2.86 -12.80
CA TRP A 288 4.44 -2.18 -11.90
C TRP A 288 4.15 -2.96 -10.63
N CYS A 289 4.65 -4.20 -10.52
CA CYS A 289 4.54 -4.97 -9.29
C CYS A 289 5.22 -4.23 -8.13
N PHE A 290 4.56 -4.20 -6.98
CA PHE A 290 4.94 -3.37 -5.84
C PHE A 290 6.29 -3.72 -5.18
N CYS A 291 6.83 -4.90 -5.47
CA CYS A 291 8.14 -5.35 -4.96
C CYS A 291 9.22 -5.36 -6.05
N THR A 292 9.03 -4.72 -7.20
CA THR A 292 10.05 -4.64 -8.26
C THR A 292 11.13 -3.60 -7.93
N PRO A 293 12.36 -3.76 -8.44
CA PRO A 293 13.49 -2.88 -8.10
C PRO A 293 13.25 -1.41 -8.39
N ASN A 294 12.58 -1.11 -9.50
CA ASN A 294 12.21 0.25 -9.91
C ASN A 294 11.19 0.88 -8.94
N VAL A 295 10.16 0.13 -8.52
CA VAL A 295 9.17 0.60 -7.56
C VAL A 295 9.77 0.71 -6.14
N ILE A 296 10.68 -0.21 -5.75
CA ILE A 296 11.44 -0.11 -4.49
C ILE A 296 12.27 1.17 -4.49
N LEU A 297 12.97 1.46 -5.58
CA LEU A 297 13.82 2.65 -5.72
C LEU A 297 13.00 3.95 -5.63
N LEU A 298 11.88 4.01 -6.36
CA LEU A 298 10.94 5.13 -6.33
C LEU A 298 10.38 5.36 -4.92
N THR A 299 9.95 4.28 -4.25
CA THR A 299 9.43 4.30 -2.88
C THR A 299 10.46 4.79 -1.88
N PHE A 300 11.68 4.26 -1.95
CA PHE A 300 12.80 4.65 -1.09
C PHE A 300 13.13 6.14 -1.26
N GLY A 301 13.27 6.59 -2.51
CA GLY A 301 13.53 8.00 -2.81
C GLY A 301 12.45 8.91 -2.28
N MET A 302 11.18 8.58 -2.49
CA MET A 302 10.05 9.38 -2.00
C MET A 302 9.98 9.39 -0.47
N PHE A 303 10.23 8.26 0.19
CA PHE A 303 10.26 8.19 1.65
C PHE A 303 11.39 9.06 2.23
N LEU A 304 12.59 9.03 1.64
CA LEU A 304 13.71 9.89 2.03
C LEU A 304 13.37 11.37 1.84
N LEU A 305 12.73 11.73 0.72
CA LEU A 305 12.31 13.10 0.44
C LEU A 305 11.37 13.62 1.53
N PHE A 306 10.31 12.88 1.85
CA PHE A 306 9.38 13.28 2.90
C PHE A 306 10.02 13.30 4.28
N SER A 307 11.01 12.46 4.56
CA SER A 307 11.69 12.40 5.85
C SER A 307 12.48 13.68 6.21
N THR A 308 12.61 14.62 5.26
CA THR A 308 13.17 15.97 5.51
C THR A 308 12.14 16.94 6.11
N ILE A 309 10.86 16.55 6.21
CA ILE A 309 9.81 17.38 6.82
C ILE A 309 9.84 17.18 8.34
N HIS A 310 10.60 18.00 9.04
CA HIS A 310 10.77 17.92 10.50
C HIS A 310 9.70 18.65 11.29
N LYS A 311 9.01 19.62 10.67
CA LYS A 311 8.00 20.46 11.32
C LYS A 311 6.69 20.45 10.56
N PRO A 312 5.56 20.62 11.25
CA PRO A 312 4.27 20.73 10.58
C PRO A 312 4.19 22.02 9.76
N THR A 313 3.61 21.92 8.56
CA THR A 313 3.32 23.08 7.71
C THR A 313 2.01 23.76 8.12
N SER A 314 1.75 24.96 7.57
CA SER A 314 0.42 25.58 7.65
C SER A 314 -0.64 24.60 7.10
N GLY A 315 -1.75 24.41 7.81
CA GLY A 315 -2.79 23.45 7.42
C GLY A 315 -2.56 22.01 7.85
N TYR A 316 -1.49 21.71 8.59
CA TYR A 316 -1.19 20.34 9.07
C TYR A 316 -2.37 19.65 9.79
N LYS A 317 -3.26 20.42 10.44
CA LYS A 317 -4.46 19.86 11.09
C LYS A 317 -5.33 19.08 10.12
N VAL A 318 -5.47 19.55 8.87
CA VAL A 318 -6.23 18.86 7.82
C VAL A 318 -5.48 17.60 7.37
N ILE A 319 -4.18 17.71 7.10
CA ILE A 319 -3.32 16.56 6.75
C ILE A 319 -3.40 15.47 7.82
N HIS A 320 -3.32 15.85 9.09
CA HIS A 320 -3.44 14.91 10.20
C HIS A 320 -4.82 14.25 10.25
N ASP A 321 -5.89 15.01 10.05
CA ASP A 321 -7.26 14.47 10.08
C ASP A 321 -7.47 13.47 8.93
N ILE A 322 -7.03 13.81 7.71
CA ILE A 322 -7.07 12.90 6.56
C ILE A 322 -6.21 11.66 6.83
N SER A 323 -4.97 11.81 7.30
CA SER A 323 -4.09 10.68 7.64
C SER A 323 -4.73 9.72 8.64
N ARG A 324 -5.43 10.24 9.64
CA ARG A 324 -6.17 9.44 10.63
C ARG A 324 -7.32 8.66 10.01
N LEU A 325 -8.00 9.24 9.03
CA LEU A 325 -9.18 8.68 8.37
C LEU A 325 -8.84 7.86 7.11
N SER A 326 -7.56 7.86 6.68
CA SER A 326 -7.14 7.27 5.40
C SER A 326 -7.48 5.79 5.24
N TYR A 327 -7.57 5.03 6.35
CA TYR A 327 -7.97 3.63 6.28
C TYR A 327 -9.44 3.48 5.88
N GLY A 328 -10.36 4.23 6.49
CA GLY A 328 -11.75 4.23 6.08
C GLY A 328 -11.95 4.73 4.65
N MET A 329 -11.18 5.76 4.24
CA MET A 329 -11.17 6.26 2.87
C MET A 329 -10.75 5.17 1.87
N TYR A 330 -9.70 4.41 2.21
CA TYR A 330 -9.24 3.27 1.41
C TYR A 330 -10.32 2.18 1.29
N LEU A 331 -11.04 1.86 2.36
CA LEU A 331 -12.05 0.81 2.33
C LEU A 331 -13.22 1.14 1.39
N MET A 332 -13.62 2.40 1.27
CA MET A 332 -14.82 2.81 0.51
C MET A 332 -14.57 3.40 -0.87
N HIS A 333 -13.31 3.62 -1.28
CA HIS A 333 -13.02 4.43 -2.46
C HIS A 333 -13.61 3.89 -3.76
N MET A 334 -13.73 2.55 -3.91
CA MET A 334 -14.26 1.96 -5.15
C MET A 334 -15.72 2.34 -5.42
N PHE A 335 -16.54 2.62 -4.39
CA PHE A 335 -17.90 3.09 -4.59
C PHE A 335 -17.94 4.44 -5.29
N PHE A 336 -17.15 5.41 -4.82
CA PHE A 336 -17.05 6.72 -5.42
C PHE A 336 -16.29 6.69 -6.75
N LEU A 337 -15.26 5.88 -6.84
CA LEU A 337 -14.47 5.72 -8.06
C LEU A 337 -15.34 5.22 -9.20
N GLY A 338 -16.14 4.16 -9.01
CA GLY A 338 -17.07 3.65 -10.01
C GLY A 338 -18.09 4.71 -10.44
N MET A 339 -18.66 5.47 -9.48
CA MET A 339 -19.58 6.56 -9.76
C MET A 339 -18.93 7.67 -10.61
N TYR A 340 -17.75 8.15 -10.22
CA TYR A 340 -17.08 9.22 -10.97
C TYR A 340 -16.49 8.75 -12.29
N SER A 341 -16.07 7.49 -12.40
CA SER A 341 -15.63 6.90 -13.67
C SER A 341 -16.76 6.89 -14.69
N SER A 342 -17.97 6.50 -14.31
CA SER A 342 -19.12 6.50 -15.23
C SER A 342 -19.49 7.89 -15.75
N ILE A 343 -19.16 8.94 -15.00
CA ILE A 343 -19.42 10.34 -15.41
C ILE A 343 -18.26 10.88 -16.26
N PHE A 344 -17.02 10.76 -15.79
CA PHE A 344 -15.91 11.52 -16.36
C PHE A 344 -15.14 10.79 -17.48
N VAL A 345 -15.15 9.45 -17.51
CA VAL A 345 -14.49 8.70 -18.60
C VAL A 345 -15.08 9.06 -19.97
N PRO A 346 -16.42 9.14 -20.17
CA PRO A 346 -16.99 9.54 -21.46
C PRO A 346 -16.91 11.04 -21.76
N MET A 347 -16.66 11.90 -20.75
CA MET A 347 -16.74 13.35 -20.90
C MET A 347 -15.38 14.03 -21.05
N LEU A 348 -14.34 13.48 -20.47
CA LEU A 348 -13.04 14.14 -20.37
C LEU A 348 -11.97 13.36 -21.12
N HIS A 349 -10.98 14.09 -21.63
CA HIS A 349 -9.76 13.49 -22.14
C HIS A 349 -9.02 12.74 -20.99
N VAL A 350 -8.38 11.61 -21.28
CA VAL A 350 -7.73 10.72 -20.32
C VAL A 350 -6.80 11.46 -19.35
N ALA A 351 -6.03 12.43 -19.85
CA ALA A 351 -5.11 13.26 -19.05
C ALA A 351 -5.80 14.03 -17.92
N LEU A 352 -7.07 14.41 -18.10
CA LEU A 352 -7.87 15.15 -17.13
C LEU A 352 -8.81 14.21 -16.36
N ALA A 353 -9.33 13.19 -17.00
CA ALA A 353 -10.28 12.26 -16.40
C ALA A 353 -9.66 11.52 -15.21
N ILE A 354 -8.47 10.92 -15.37
CA ILE A 354 -7.80 10.18 -14.31
C ILE A 354 -7.63 11.04 -13.04
N PRO A 355 -6.95 12.20 -13.08
CA PRO A 355 -6.76 13.01 -11.86
C PRO A 355 -8.08 13.57 -11.31
N THR A 356 -9.08 13.88 -12.17
CA THR A 356 -10.37 14.37 -11.71
C THR A 356 -11.16 13.30 -10.98
N ILE A 357 -11.24 12.07 -11.51
CA ILE A 357 -11.87 10.92 -10.86
C ILE A 357 -11.21 10.68 -9.50
N ALA A 358 -9.88 10.64 -9.47
CA ALA A 358 -9.12 10.42 -8.23
C ALA A 358 -9.37 11.53 -7.20
N ALA A 359 -9.38 12.80 -7.61
CA ALA A 359 -9.60 13.94 -6.72
C ALA A 359 -11.03 13.96 -6.16
N CYS A 360 -12.04 13.77 -7.01
CA CYS A 360 -13.45 13.68 -6.59
C CYS A 360 -13.66 12.50 -5.63
N THR A 361 -13.11 11.34 -5.94
CA THR A 361 -13.14 10.15 -5.08
C THR A 361 -12.50 10.44 -3.73
N PHE A 362 -11.31 11.03 -3.71
CA PHE A 362 -10.58 11.36 -2.50
C PHE A 362 -11.38 12.31 -1.58
N VAL A 363 -11.92 13.39 -2.15
CA VAL A 363 -12.71 14.37 -1.39
C VAL A 363 -13.98 13.72 -0.84
N SER A 364 -14.72 12.97 -1.65
CA SER A 364 -15.95 12.29 -1.24
C SER A 364 -15.70 11.25 -0.16
N CYS A 365 -14.64 10.45 -0.30
CA CYS A 365 -14.22 9.49 0.74
C CYS A 365 -13.86 10.20 2.03
N TYR A 366 -13.10 11.30 1.98
CA TYR A 366 -12.76 12.07 3.17
C TYR A 366 -14.02 12.61 3.87
N LEU A 367 -14.92 13.25 3.13
CA LEU A 367 -16.15 13.84 3.68
C LEU A 367 -17.04 12.76 4.32
N LEU A 368 -17.29 11.66 3.62
CA LEU A 368 -18.11 10.58 4.15
C LEU A 368 -17.46 9.90 5.38
N THR A 369 -16.16 9.59 5.30
CA THR A 369 -15.44 9.02 6.44
C THR A 369 -15.45 9.97 7.64
N LYS A 370 -15.33 11.28 7.39
CA LYS A 370 -15.42 12.31 8.42
C LYS A 370 -16.80 12.32 9.08
N ILE A 371 -17.87 12.28 8.30
CA ILE A 371 -19.25 12.21 8.83
C ILE A 371 -19.42 10.94 9.66
N ILE A 372 -19.00 9.77 9.15
CA ILE A 372 -19.09 8.50 9.89
C ILE A 372 -18.30 8.58 11.20
N SER A 373 -17.15 9.29 11.21
CA SER A 373 -16.30 9.40 12.41
C SER A 373 -16.96 10.06 13.61
N PHE A 374 -18.07 10.79 13.43
CA PHE A 374 -18.87 11.38 14.52
C PHE A 374 -19.84 10.37 15.14
N ILE A 375 -20.08 9.22 14.52
CA ILE A 375 -21.02 8.20 15.03
C ILE A 375 -20.30 7.38 16.11
N PRO A 376 -20.91 7.20 17.30
CA PRO A 376 -20.37 6.30 18.33
C PRO A 376 -20.13 4.90 17.76
N GLY A 377 -18.96 4.33 18.02
CA GLY A 377 -18.59 3.00 17.49
C GLY A 377 -18.04 2.99 16.07
N SER A 378 -17.95 4.12 15.37
CA SER A 378 -17.43 4.25 14.00
C SER A 378 -16.07 3.60 13.78
N ARG A 379 -15.23 3.50 14.82
CA ARG A 379 -13.92 2.81 14.77
C ARG A 379 -14.01 1.33 14.34
N TYR A 380 -15.18 0.70 14.48
CA TYR A 380 -15.39 -0.68 14.02
C TYR A 380 -15.81 -0.75 12.54
N ILE A 381 -16.08 0.42 11.93
CA ILE A 381 -16.48 0.54 10.53
C ILE A 381 -15.36 1.17 9.69
N ILE A 382 -14.69 2.20 10.24
CA ILE A 382 -13.68 2.96 9.47
C ILE A 382 -12.26 2.89 10.04
N GLY A 383 -12.02 2.22 11.18
CA GLY A 383 -10.69 1.97 11.78
C GLY A 383 -10.21 2.99 12.83
#